data_cf1e0d364ffdabacb91f092c6f7a7b4b
#
_entry.id   cf1e0d364ffdabacb91f092c6f7a7b4b
#
_cell.length_a   1.000
_cell.length_b   1.000
_cell.length_c   1.000
_cell.angle_alpha   90.00
_cell.angle_beta   90.00
_cell.angle_gamma   90.00
#
_symmetry.space_group_name_H-M   'P 1'
#
loop_
_entity.id
_entity.type
_entity.pdbx_description
1 polymer ?
#
loop_
_entity_poly.entity_id
_entity_poly.type
_entity_poly.pdbx_seq_one_letter_code
_entity_poly.pdbx_strand_id
1 'polypeptide(L)'
;GDVYKRQVYQDEVYVIEVNPRSSRTVPYISKVTGIPIVDLASRVITGAKLKDLGYGTGIYKTPDLIAVKVPVFSMSKLARVDVSLGPEMKSTGEVLGVGETLEEALYKGFTAAGKKMSNDRGVVLATVNDQDKEEFLEIAKDMKRVGYTFMATEGTASLLKSNGIDAIIVNKIGEVRPNILDVITNNQVDMVINLSLIHI
;
A
#
# COMPACT_ATOMS: atom_id res chain seq x y z
N GLY A 1 -8.83 16.02 16.19
CA GLY A 1 -8.83 14.60 16.55
C GLY A 1 -7.44 14.16 16.95
N ASP A 2 -7.36 13.54 18.11
CA ASP A 2 -6.08 13.05 18.62
C ASP A 2 -5.64 11.80 17.87
N VAL A 3 -4.40 11.80 17.41
CA VAL A 3 -3.78 10.60 16.84
C VAL A 3 -2.98 9.92 17.93
N TYR A 4 -3.46 8.76 18.34
CA TYR A 4 -2.75 7.91 19.29
C TYR A 4 -1.83 6.97 18.54
N LYS A 5 -0.55 6.96 18.90
CA LYS A 5 0.36 5.88 18.50
C LYS A 5 0.43 4.84 19.60
N ARG A 6 0.19 3.58 19.26
CA ARG A 6 0.13 2.47 20.19
C ARG A 6 1.04 1.34 19.73
N GLN A 7 1.60 0.64 20.70
CA GLN A 7 2.34 -0.61 20.52
C GLN A 7 1.53 -1.74 21.16
N VAL A 8 1.36 -2.83 20.45
CA VAL A 8 0.84 -4.09 21.03
C VAL A 8 2.04 -4.96 21.38
N TYR A 9 2.14 -5.36 22.63
CA TYR A 9 3.20 -6.23 23.12
C TYR A 9 2.61 -7.18 24.17
N GLN A 10 2.78 -8.48 24.01
CA GLN A 10 2.23 -9.52 24.91
C GLN A 10 0.73 -9.34 25.18
N ASP A 11 -0.06 -9.12 24.12
CA ASP A 11 -1.51 -8.87 24.14
C ASP A 11 -1.96 -7.64 24.90
N GLU A 12 -1.04 -6.79 25.37
CA GLU A 12 -1.32 -5.51 25.99
C GLU A 12 -1.08 -4.34 25.04
N VAL A 13 -1.87 -3.26 25.20
CA VAL A 13 -1.78 -2.05 24.36
C VAL A 13 -1.10 -0.93 25.16
N TYR A 14 0.04 -0.49 24.66
CA TYR A 14 0.81 0.61 25.22
C TYR A 14 0.61 1.87 24.37
N VAL A 15 0.26 3.00 24.99
CA VAL A 15 0.22 4.30 24.33
C VAL A 15 1.63 4.87 24.28
N ILE A 16 2.16 5.10 23.08
CA ILE A 16 3.49 5.67 22.88
C ILE A 16 3.41 7.20 22.94
N GLU A 17 2.49 7.78 22.15
CA GLU A 17 2.28 9.22 22.12
C GLU A 17 0.86 9.58 21.68
N VAL A 18 0.46 10.79 22.01
CA VAL A 18 -0.78 11.41 21.53
C VAL A 18 -0.41 12.70 20.79
N ASN A 19 -0.96 12.89 19.59
CA ASN A 19 -0.73 14.09 18.78
C ASN A 19 -2.01 14.95 18.75
N PRO A 20 -2.23 15.87 19.73
CA PRO A 20 -3.44 16.69 19.83
C PRO A 20 -3.40 17.86 18.83
N ARG A 21 -3.50 17.58 17.56
CA ARG A 21 -3.45 18.57 16.49
C ARG A 21 -4.29 18.15 15.30
N SER A 22 -4.57 19.08 14.38
CA SER A 22 -5.11 18.73 13.08
C SER A 22 -4.18 17.77 12.34
N SER A 23 -4.75 16.83 11.63
CA SER A 23 -4.02 15.83 10.87
C SER A 23 -4.65 15.64 9.48
N ARG A 24 -3.93 15.02 8.56
CA ARG A 24 -4.47 14.63 7.25
C ARG A 24 -5.61 13.62 7.36
N THR A 25 -5.74 12.95 8.49
CA THR A 25 -6.83 12.01 8.75
C THR A 25 -8.18 12.73 8.88
N VAL A 26 -8.22 13.99 9.31
CA VAL A 26 -9.47 14.74 9.45
C VAL A 26 -10.23 14.90 8.14
N PRO A 27 -9.63 15.42 7.04
CA PRO A 27 -10.32 15.47 5.75
C PRO A 27 -10.61 14.08 5.17
N TYR A 28 -9.77 13.08 5.46
CA TYR A 28 -10.03 11.69 5.09
C TYR A 28 -11.33 11.17 5.73
N ILE A 29 -11.46 11.27 7.06
CA ILE A 29 -12.65 10.82 7.78
C ILE A 29 -13.88 11.62 7.34
N SER A 30 -13.75 12.94 7.14
CA SER A 30 -14.86 13.76 6.66
C SER A 30 -15.41 13.29 5.32
N LYS A 31 -14.53 12.92 4.39
CA LYS A 31 -14.94 12.39 3.07
C LYS A 31 -15.57 11.00 3.17
N VAL A 32 -15.01 10.12 3.99
CA VAL A 32 -15.48 8.74 4.14
C VAL A 32 -16.84 8.70 4.84
N THR A 33 -17.02 9.49 5.89
CA THR A 33 -18.25 9.47 6.69
C THR A 33 -19.33 10.44 6.20
N GLY A 34 -18.98 11.38 5.33
CA GLY A 34 -19.87 12.48 4.93
C GLY A 34 -20.06 13.54 6.04
N ILE A 35 -19.36 13.45 7.16
CA ILE A 35 -19.48 14.37 8.27
C ILE A 35 -18.48 15.53 8.09
N PRO A 36 -18.92 16.79 8.03
CA PRO A 36 -18.05 17.93 7.83
C PRO A 36 -17.31 18.31 9.13
N ILE A 37 -16.33 17.47 9.53
CA ILE A 37 -15.66 17.56 10.85
C ILE A 37 -15.01 18.92 11.07
N VAL A 38 -14.40 19.52 10.06
CA VAL A 38 -13.73 20.83 10.18
C VAL A 38 -14.74 21.95 10.43
N ASP A 39 -15.87 21.96 9.69
CA ASP A 39 -16.96 22.93 9.89
C ASP A 39 -17.55 22.79 11.29
N LEU A 40 -17.85 21.57 11.71
CA LEU A 40 -18.39 21.29 13.05
C LEU A 40 -17.41 21.74 14.14
N ALA A 41 -16.12 21.43 14.00
CA ALA A 41 -15.10 21.86 14.94
C ALA A 41 -15.03 23.39 15.05
N SER A 42 -15.07 24.09 13.89
CA SER A 42 -15.07 25.56 13.87
C SER A 42 -16.28 26.15 14.59
N ARG A 43 -17.47 25.61 14.36
CA ARG A 43 -18.70 26.03 15.03
C ARG A 43 -18.67 25.77 16.54
N VAL A 44 -18.13 24.61 16.94
CA VAL A 44 -17.99 24.27 18.37
C VAL A 44 -16.99 25.20 19.06
N ILE A 45 -15.88 25.53 18.44
CA ILE A 45 -14.89 26.49 18.96
C ILE A 45 -15.53 27.88 19.18
N THR A 46 -16.47 28.26 18.30
CA THR A 46 -17.20 29.53 18.42
C THR A 46 -18.42 29.46 19.34
N GLY A 47 -18.62 28.34 20.03
CA GLY A 47 -19.63 28.22 21.12
C GLY A 47 -20.88 27.40 20.79
N ALA A 48 -21.00 26.84 19.57
CA ALA A 48 -22.11 25.95 19.24
C ALA A 48 -21.94 24.59 19.96
N LYS A 49 -23.05 23.94 20.27
CA LYS A 49 -23.04 22.59 20.84
C LYS A 49 -23.35 21.57 19.74
N LEU A 50 -22.63 20.45 19.72
CA LEU A 50 -22.82 19.39 18.70
C LEU A 50 -24.29 18.93 18.63
N LYS A 51 -24.98 18.81 19.75
CA LYS A 51 -26.40 18.43 19.79
C LYS A 51 -27.32 19.41 19.05
N ASP A 52 -26.98 20.70 19.06
CA ASP A 52 -27.76 21.73 18.36
C ASP A 52 -27.47 21.75 16.87
N LEU A 53 -26.38 21.12 16.46
CA LEU A 53 -25.97 20.89 15.07
C LEU A 53 -26.45 19.54 14.51
N GLY A 54 -27.28 18.80 15.25
CA GLY A 54 -27.80 17.50 14.84
C GLY A 54 -26.86 16.32 15.12
N TYR A 55 -25.80 16.52 15.87
CA TYR A 55 -24.85 15.46 16.24
C TYR A 55 -24.92 15.18 17.75
N GLY A 56 -25.04 13.88 18.08
CA GLY A 56 -25.10 13.41 19.46
C GLY A 56 -23.77 12.87 19.98
N THR A 57 -23.89 11.99 20.97
CA THR A 57 -22.79 11.21 21.54
C THR A 57 -22.78 9.80 20.96
N GLY A 58 -21.61 9.13 20.99
CA GLY A 58 -21.43 7.76 20.54
C GLY A 58 -20.69 7.64 19.22
N ILE A 59 -20.74 6.45 18.65
CA ILE A 59 -20.08 6.14 17.36
C ILE A 59 -21.09 6.39 16.24
N TYR A 60 -20.67 7.15 15.24
CA TYR A 60 -21.50 7.41 14.06
C TYR A 60 -21.61 6.15 13.18
N LYS A 61 -22.68 6.07 12.38
CA LYS A 61 -22.92 4.92 11.49
C LYS A 61 -21.70 4.68 10.60
N THR A 62 -21.25 3.44 10.55
CA THR A 62 -20.21 3.03 9.61
C THR A 62 -20.73 3.14 8.18
N PRO A 63 -20.02 3.79 7.24
CA PRO A 63 -20.43 3.86 5.85
C PRO A 63 -20.43 2.48 5.18
N ASP A 64 -21.33 2.28 4.23
CA ASP A 64 -21.43 1.05 3.44
C ASP A 64 -20.43 1.09 2.24
N LEU A 65 -19.17 1.42 2.54
CA LEU A 65 -18.09 1.50 1.56
C LEU A 65 -16.75 1.15 2.20
N ILE A 66 -15.82 0.69 1.39
CA ILE A 66 -14.44 0.45 1.79
C ILE A 66 -13.60 1.66 1.42
N ALA A 67 -12.85 2.17 2.38
CA ALA A 67 -11.97 3.31 2.20
C ALA A 67 -10.54 2.96 2.58
N VAL A 68 -9.61 3.21 1.68
CA VAL A 68 -8.18 2.94 1.85
C VAL A 68 -7.40 4.25 1.80
N LYS A 69 -6.58 4.47 2.80
CA LYS A 69 -5.65 5.59 2.84
C LYS A 69 -4.27 5.13 2.35
N VAL A 70 -3.81 5.69 1.24
CA VAL A 70 -2.53 5.33 0.62
C VAL A 70 -1.54 6.48 0.78
N PRO A 71 -0.32 6.23 1.30
CA PRO A 71 0.70 7.26 1.41
C PRO A 71 1.26 7.64 0.04
N VAL A 72 1.63 8.91 -0.11
CA VAL A 72 2.33 9.44 -1.28
C VAL A 72 3.74 9.80 -0.89
N PHE A 73 4.70 9.43 -1.75
CA PHE A 73 6.12 9.74 -1.57
C PHE A 73 6.61 10.60 -2.72
N SER A 74 7.32 11.68 -2.41
CA SER A 74 7.90 12.61 -3.39
C SER A 74 9.41 12.38 -3.61
N MET A 75 9.90 11.19 -3.31
CA MET A 75 11.33 10.85 -3.40
C MET A 75 11.90 11.07 -4.80
N SER A 76 11.12 10.79 -5.84
CA SER A 76 11.52 11.01 -7.24
C SER A 76 11.76 12.48 -7.62
N LYS A 77 11.25 13.42 -6.80
CA LYS A 77 11.42 14.87 -6.99
C LYS A 77 12.60 15.44 -6.20
N LEU A 78 13.20 14.64 -5.33
CA LEU A 78 14.27 15.05 -4.43
C LEU A 78 15.56 14.35 -4.83
N ALA A 79 16.55 15.11 -5.27
CA ALA A 79 17.86 14.55 -5.60
C ALA A 79 18.61 14.11 -4.33
N ARG A 80 19.25 12.94 -4.39
CA ARG A 80 20.13 12.39 -3.34
C ARG A 80 19.43 12.10 -2.00
N VAL A 81 18.14 11.78 -2.00
CA VAL A 81 17.44 11.34 -0.79
C VAL A 81 17.52 9.82 -0.69
N ASP A 82 17.81 9.33 0.52
CA ASP A 82 17.67 7.90 0.82
C ASP A 82 16.21 7.49 0.71
N VAL A 83 15.92 6.61 -0.24
CA VAL A 83 14.59 6.10 -0.54
C VAL A 83 14.18 4.91 0.34
N SER A 84 15.10 4.40 1.15
CA SER A 84 14.83 3.28 2.05
C SER A 84 13.76 3.67 3.08
N LEU A 85 12.76 2.82 3.27
CA LEU A 85 11.75 3.00 4.31
C LEU A 85 12.32 2.50 5.64
N GLY A 86 12.09 3.27 6.69
CA GLY A 86 12.51 2.98 8.05
C GLY A 86 11.40 3.35 9.03
N PRO A 87 11.71 3.40 10.33
CA PRO A 87 10.72 3.76 11.36
C PRO A 87 10.23 5.20 11.25
N GLU A 88 10.94 6.05 10.51
CA GLU A 88 10.56 7.44 10.31
C GLU A 88 9.50 7.61 9.23
N MET A 89 8.62 8.59 9.42
CA MET A 89 7.62 8.93 8.41
C MET A 89 8.28 9.68 7.24
N LYS A 90 8.39 9.05 6.07
CA LYS A 90 8.92 9.64 4.83
C LYS A 90 7.84 10.03 3.82
N SER A 91 6.57 9.78 4.13
CA SER A 91 5.46 10.16 3.24
C SER A 91 5.25 11.67 3.23
N THR A 92 5.03 12.23 2.04
CA THR A 92 4.80 13.66 1.81
C THR A 92 3.33 14.01 1.63
N GLY A 93 2.48 13.02 1.41
CA GLY A 93 1.05 13.17 1.21
C GLY A 93 0.29 11.89 1.51
N GLU A 94 -1.02 11.98 1.40
CA GLU A 94 -1.94 10.84 1.53
C GLU A 94 -3.07 11.03 0.52
N VAL A 95 -3.51 9.93 -0.08
CA VAL A 95 -4.67 9.89 -0.98
C VAL A 95 -5.69 8.89 -0.48
N LEU A 96 -6.93 9.08 -0.91
CA LEU A 96 -8.06 8.23 -0.56
C LEU A 96 -8.49 7.41 -1.79
N GLY A 97 -8.54 6.10 -1.62
CA GLY A 97 -9.27 5.19 -2.51
C GLY A 97 -10.58 4.77 -1.86
N VAL A 98 -11.66 4.75 -2.62
CA VAL A 98 -12.98 4.34 -2.15
C VAL A 98 -13.60 3.37 -3.15
N GLY A 99 -14.14 2.27 -2.67
CA GLY A 99 -14.78 1.24 -3.48
C GLY A 99 -15.83 0.44 -2.72
N GLU A 100 -16.56 -0.38 -3.45
CA GLU A 100 -17.46 -1.38 -2.86
C GLU A 100 -16.67 -2.60 -2.38
N THR A 101 -15.51 -2.87 -3.00
CA THR A 101 -14.58 -3.93 -2.60
C THR A 101 -13.23 -3.34 -2.19
N LEU A 102 -12.44 -4.13 -1.45
CA LEU A 102 -11.10 -3.75 -1.02
C LEU A 102 -10.17 -3.54 -2.23
N GLU A 103 -10.27 -4.42 -3.22
CA GLU A 103 -9.45 -4.40 -4.43
C GLU A 103 -9.71 -3.11 -5.22
N GLU A 104 -10.97 -2.73 -5.36
CA GLU A 104 -11.36 -1.48 -6.03
C GLU A 104 -10.82 -0.26 -5.28
N ALA A 105 -10.98 -0.22 -3.97
CA ALA A 105 -10.50 0.86 -3.13
C ALA A 105 -8.96 0.97 -3.18
N LEU A 106 -8.24 -0.16 -3.14
CA LEU A 106 -6.78 -0.22 -3.29
C LEU A 106 -6.34 0.27 -4.67
N TYR A 107 -6.96 -0.24 -5.75
CA TYR A 107 -6.64 0.18 -7.11
C TYR A 107 -6.78 1.68 -7.30
N LYS A 108 -7.91 2.25 -6.86
CA LYS A 108 -8.16 3.70 -6.90
C LYS A 108 -7.14 4.48 -6.06
N GLY A 109 -6.83 3.98 -4.86
CA GLY A 109 -5.84 4.58 -3.97
C GLY A 109 -4.43 4.60 -4.56
N PHE A 110 -3.97 3.48 -5.12
CA PHE A 110 -2.66 3.40 -5.76
C PHE A 110 -2.58 4.27 -7.01
N THR A 111 -3.63 4.28 -7.85
CA THR A 111 -3.72 5.14 -9.02
C THR A 111 -3.64 6.62 -8.62
N ALA A 112 -4.39 7.02 -7.60
CA ALA A 112 -4.34 8.39 -7.06
C ALA A 112 -2.99 8.75 -6.43
N ALA A 113 -2.26 7.78 -5.89
CA ALA A 113 -0.89 7.95 -5.40
C ALA A 113 0.17 8.05 -6.52
N GLY A 114 -0.26 7.99 -7.79
CA GLY A 114 0.63 8.05 -8.96
C GLY A 114 1.32 6.72 -9.28
N LYS A 115 0.87 5.63 -8.68
CA LYS A 115 1.33 4.28 -9.02
C LYS A 115 0.56 3.81 -10.24
N LYS A 116 1.19 3.85 -11.41
CA LYS A 116 0.60 3.25 -12.61
C LYS A 116 0.67 1.73 -12.46
N MET A 117 -0.48 1.11 -12.32
CA MET A 117 -0.59 -0.32 -12.52
C MET A 117 -0.81 -0.53 -14.01
N SER A 118 0.05 -1.30 -14.65
CA SER A 118 -0.13 -1.65 -16.05
C SER A 118 -1.42 -2.46 -16.18
N ASN A 119 -2.37 -1.96 -16.96
CA ASN A 119 -3.68 -2.61 -17.09
C ASN A 119 -3.68 -3.75 -18.11
N ASP A 120 -2.65 -3.87 -18.95
CA ASP A 120 -2.80 -4.70 -20.13
C ASP A 120 -1.66 -5.67 -20.47
N ARG A 121 -0.55 -5.64 -19.95
CA ARG A 121 0.59 -6.55 -20.21
C ARG A 121 1.82 -5.94 -19.58
N GLY A 122 2.41 -6.63 -18.68
CA GLY A 122 3.65 -6.20 -18.05
C GLY A 122 4.54 -7.39 -17.77
N VAL A 123 5.79 -7.09 -17.50
CA VAL A 123 6.75 -8.09 -17.04
C VAL A 123 6.85 -7.98 -15.51
N VAL A 124 6.58 -9.07 -14.83
CA VAL A 124 6.70 -9.18 -13.37
C VAL A 124 8.00 -9.90 -13.03
N LEU A 125 8.83 -9.24 -12.26
CA LEU A 125 9.96 -9.90 -11.59
C LEU A 125 9.50 -10.45 -10.26
N ALA A 126 9.54 -11.78 -10.10
CA ALA A 126 9.12 -12.44 -8.87
C ALA A 126 10.29 -13.17 -8.19
N THR A 127 10.45 -12.91 -6.90
CA THR A 127 11.33 -13.67 -6.02
C THR A 127 10.58 -13.99 -4.74
N VAL A 128 10.30 -15.27 -4.52
CA VAL A 128 9.36 -15.73 -3.49
C VAL A 128 10.02 -16.84 -2.68
N ASN A 129 9.93 -16.73 -1.34
CA ASN A 129 10.38 -17.79 -0.44
C ASN A 129 9.46 -19.03 -0.51
N ASP A 130 9.91 -20.14 0.04
CA ASP A 130 9.19 -21.40 -0.07
C ASP A 130 7.83 -21.39 0.65
N GLN A 131 7.68 -20.60 1.70
CA GLN A 131 6.44 -20.54 2.51
C GLN A 131 5.30 -19.83 1.76
N ASP A 132 5.64 -18.83 0.93
CA ASP A 132 4.66 -18.01 0.22
C ASP A 132 4.37 -18.51 -1.21
N LYS A 133 5.02 -19.61 -1.63
CA LYS A 133 4.93 -20.11 -3.00
C LYS A 133 3.54 -20.56 -3.42
N GLU A 134 2.78 -21.18 -2.52
CA GLU A 134 1.41 -21.66 -2.82
C GLU A 134 0.47 -20.48 -3.06
N GLU A 135 0.50 -19.50 -2.17
CA GLU A 135 -0.31 -18.28 -2.30
C GLU A 135 0.09 -17.48 -3.55
N PHE A 136 1.39 -17.31 -3.77
CA PHE A 136 1.89 -16.61 -4.95
C PHE A 136 1.48 -17.29 -6.25
N LEU A 137 1.41 -18.62 -6.29
CA LEU A 137 1.02 -19.37 -7.51
C LEU A 137 -0.40 -19.02 -7.94
N GLU A 138 -1.35 -18.88 -7.03
CA GLU A 138 -2.72 -18.48 -7.37
C GLU A 138 -2.76 -17.06 -7.93
N ILE A 139 -2.03 -16.14 -7.31
CA ILE A 139 -1.87 -14.77 -7.81
C ILE A 139 -1.23 -14.77 -9.21
N ALA A 140 -0.19 -15.57 -9.44
CA ALA A 140 0.49 -15.66 -10.72
C ALA A 140 -0.40 -16.21 -11.84
N LYS A 141 -1.30 -17.16 -11.54
CA LYS A 141 -2.32 -17.65 -12.48
C LYS A 141 -3.26 -16.53 -12.92
N ASP A 142 -3.74 -15.72 -11.97
CA ASP A 142 -4.60 -14.60 -12.25
C ASP A 142 -3.88 -13.51 -13.06
N MET A 143 -2.65 -13.18 -12.69
CA MET A 143 -1.80 -12.24 -13.44
C MET A 143 -1.55 -12.72 -14.88
N LYS A 144 -1.24 -14.01 -15.08
CA LYS A 144 -1.12 -14.60 -16.42
C LYS A 144 -2.40 -14.44 -17.23
N ARG A 145 -3.57 -14.65 -16.61
CA ARG A 145 -4.88 -14.53 -17.26
C ARG A 145 -5.15 -13.13 -17.80
N VAL A 146 -4.65 -12.10 -17.11
CA VAL A 146 -4.75 -10.71 -17.56
C VAL A 146 -3.57 -10.24 -18.42
N GLY A 147 -2.63 -11.16 -18.77
CA GLY A 147 -1.61 -10.93 -19.78
C GLY A 147 -0.22 -10.59 -19.27
N TYR A 148 0.06 -10.75 -17.98
CA TYR A 148 1.41 -10.58 -17.45
C TYR A 148 2.32 -11.74 -17.81
N THR A 149 3.59 -11.43 -18.03
CA THR A 149 4.71 -12.39 -18.22
C THR A 149 5.65 -12.31 -17.02
N PHE A 150 6.44 -13.35 -16.80
CA PHE A 150 7.25 -13.47 -15.59
C PHE A 150 8.75 -13.58 -15.89
N MET A 151 9.53 -12.85 -15.12
CA MET A 151 10.92 -13.10 -14.81
C MET A 151 11.02 -13.53 -13.36
N ALA A 152 11.82 -14.54 -13.03
CA ALA A 152 11.89 -15.02 -11.67
C ALA A 152 13.25 -15.66 -11.35
N THR A 153 13.62 -15.69 -10.08
CA THR A 153 14.74 -16.50 -9.62
C THR A 153 14.45 -17.98 -9.82
N GLU A 154 15.48 -18.79 -9.93
CA GLU A 154 15.41 -20.20 -10.34
C GLU A 154 14.32 -21.00 -9.61
N GLY A 155 14.26 -20.92 -8.27
CA GLY A 155 13.26 -21.64 -7.49
C GLY A 155 11.82 -21.17 -7.75
N THR A 156 11.60 -19.88 -7.94
CA THR A 156 10.29 -19.33 -8.28
C THR A 156 9.92 -19.64 -9.74
N ALA A 157 10.89 -19.55 -10.66
CA ALA A 157 10.67 -19.88 -12.06
C ALA A 157 10.32 -21.37 -12.25
N SER A 158 10.97 -22.26 -11.50
CA SER A 158 10.67 -23.70 -11.52
C SER A 158 9.24 -23.99 -11.05
N LEU A 159 8.79 -23.32 -9.98
CA LEU A 159 7.41 -23.40 -9.51
C LEU A 159 6.42 -22.97 -10.60
N LEU A 160 6.64 -21.81 -11.21
CA LEU A 160 5.77 -21.28 -12.25
C LEU A 160 5.69 -22.23 -13.45
N LYS A 161 6.84 -22.70 -13.95
CA LYS A 161 6.94 -23.62 -15.10
C LYS A 161 6.25 -24.96 -14.83
N SER A 162 6.42 -25.56 -13.66
CA SER A 162 5.76 -26.80 -13.30
C SER A 162 4.23 -26.68 -13.22
N ASN A 163 3.72 -25.46 -13.11
CA ASN A 163 2.28 -25.14 -13.12
C ASN A 163 1.81 -24.48 -14.44
N GLY A 164 2.58 -24.63 -15.51
CA GLY A 164 2.19 -24.18 -16.86
C GLY A 164 2.30 -22.66 -17.06
N ILE A 165 3.06 -21.95 -16.22
CA ILE A 165 3.32 -20.52 -16.36
C ILE A 165 4.77 -20.34 -16.82
N ASP A 166 4.96 -19.85 -18.04
CA ASP A 166 6.30 -19.57 -18.54
C ASP A 166 6.97 -18.44 -17.76
N ALA A 167 8.25 -18.64 -17.42
CA ALA A 167 9.03 -17.65 -16.72
C ALA A 167 10.49 -17.65 -17.23
N ILE A 168 11.04 -16.47 -17.41
CA ILE A 168 12.47 -16.28 -17.73
C ILE A 168 13.24 -16.32 -16.41
N ILE A 169 14.29 -17.15 -16.36
CA ILE A 169 15.14 -17.24 -15.16
C ILE A 169 16.07 -16.03 -15.12
N VAL A 170 16.15 -15.40 -13.95
CA VAL A 170 17.05 -14.29 -13.66
C VAL A 170 17.91 -14.66 -12.45
N ASN A 171 19.20 -14.41 -12.54
CA ASN A 171 20.15 -14.67 -11.46
C ASN A 171 19.93 -13.71 -10.28
N LYS A 172 20.28 -14.15 -9.09
CA LYS A 172 20.24 -13.30 -7.88
C LYS A 172 21.33 -12.24 -7.93
N ILE A 173 21.14 -11.19 -7.14
CA ILE A 173 22.17 -10.16 -6.93
C ILE A 173 23.42 -10.84 -6.31
N GLY A 174 24.59 -10.59 -6.92
CA GLY A 174 25.85 -11.24 -6.53
C GLY A 174 26.21 -12.49 -7.32
N GLU A 175 25.31 -13.02 -8.13
CA GLU A 175 25.57 -14.09 -9.08
C GLU A 175 25.98 -13.54 -10.47
N VAL A 176 26.12 -14.45 -11.43
CA VAL A 176 26.50 -14.11 -12.82
C VAL A 176 25.47 -13.16 -13.45
N ARG A 177 25.94 -12.22 -14.26
CA ARG A 177 25.10 -11.31 -15.04
C ARG A 177 24.54 -11.98 -16.31
N PRO A 178 23.31 -11.62 -16.74
CA PRO A 178 22.42 -10.62 -16.14
C PRO A 178 21.74 -11.12 -14.86
N ASN A 179 21.57 -10.25 -13.89
CA ASN A 179 20.92 -10.54 -12.63
C ASN A 179 19.73 -9.59 -12.35
N ILE A 180 19.08 -9.75 -11.22
CA ILE A 180 17.91 -8.94 -10.80
C ILE A 180 18.17 -7.44 -10.95
N LEU A 181 19.35 -6.96 -10.54
CA LEU A 181 19.69 -5.54 -10.63
C LEU A 181 19.75 -5.06 -12.08
N ASP A 182 20.29 -5.88 -12.98
CA ASP A 182 20.39 -5.53 -14.40
C ASP A 182 19.01 -5.37 -15.04
N VAL A 183 18.09 -6.29 -14.79
CA VAL A 183 16.75 -6.23 -15.40
C VAL A 183 15.93 -5.05 -14.86
N ILE A 184 16.10 -4.69 -13.59
CA ILE A 184 15.46 -3.50 -13.00
C ILE A 184 16.07 -2.22 -13.58
N THR A 185 17.39 -2.10 -13.60
CA THR A 185 18.10 -0.90 -14.08
C THR A 185 17.85 -0.64 -15.57
N ASN A 186 17.70 -1.71 -16.36
CA ASN A 186 17.42 -1.64 -17.79
C ASN A 186 15.93 -1.47 -18.10
N ASN A 187 15.07 -1.23 -17.09
CA ASN A 187 13.62 -1.08 -17.26
C ASN A 187 12.97 -2.25 -18.02
N GLN A 188 13.43 -3.47 -17.77
CA GLN A 188 12.90 -4.69 -18.40
C GLN A 188 11.70 -5.27 -17.64
N VAL A 189 11.33 -4.68 -16.51
CA VAL A 189 10.24 -5.14 -15.66
C VAL A 189 9.35 -3.95 -15.25
N ASP A 190 8.05 -4.20 -15.20
CA ASP A 190 7.03 -3.22 -14.85
C ASP A 190 6.62 -3.32 -13.38
N MET A 191 6.79 -4.50 -12.77
CA MET A 191 6.44 -4.78 -11.39
C MET A 191 7.46 -5.72 -10.75
N VAL A 192 7.73 -5.50 -9.47
CA VAL A 192 8.57 -6.39 -8.66
C VAL A 192 7.76 -6.94 -7.50
N ILE A 193 7.69 -8.26 -7.40
CA ILE A 193 7.16 -8.99 -6.25
C ILE A 193 8.33 -9.63 -5.53
N ASN A 194 8.68 -9.10 -4.38
CA ASN A 194 9.79 -9.59 -3.57
C ASN A 194 9.26 -10.07 -2.21
N LEU A 195 9.07 -11.37 -2.09
CA LEU A 195 8.69 -12.09 -0.87
C LEU A 195 9.83 -13.04 -0.45
N SER A 196 11.08 -12.64 -0.68
CA SER A 196 12.23 -13.41 -0.24
C SER A 196 12.52 -13.13 1.24
N LEU A 197 12.92 -14.18 1.97
CA LEU A 197 13.39 -14.05 3.37
C LEU A 197 14.78 -13.40 3.49
N ILE A 198 15.38 -12.99 2.38
CA ILE A 198 16.69 -12.36 2.38
C ILE A 198 16.52 -10.89 2.78
N HIS A 199 16.52 -10.76 4.01
CA HIS A 199 17.10 -9.71 4.86
C HIS A 199 16.97 -8.28 4.40
N ILE A 200 16.21 -7.94 4.98
CA ILE A 200 16.20 -6.64 5.67
C ILE A 200 17.39 -6.64 6.68
#